data_99707735cb3a9d720b0ead4f7ace3ffa
#
_entry.id   99707735cb3a9d720b0ead4f7ace3ffa
#
_cell.length_a   1.000
_cell.length_b   1.000
_cell.length_c   1.000
_cell.angle_alpha   90.00
_cell.angle_beta   90.00
_cell.angle_gamma   90.00
#
_symmetry.space_group_name_H-M   'P 1'
#
loop_
_entity.id
_entity.type
_entity.pdbx_description
1 polymer ?
#
loop_
_entity_poly.entity_id
_entity_poly.type
_entity_poly.pdbx_seq_one_letter_code
_entity_poly.pdbx_strand_id
1 'polypeptide(L)'
;MCIRDRIGDRTPDFDEVYAKINEILEEKLNCSLNVEFLSWGEHDTKYSLLFSSQEDFDLIFTASSWCHYEQTVSLGGFAPLSEDFIKAYAPDIWEVVPEMAWEQAKIDGQIYMVPNYANEFGQEVLAVRGDLMEKYGMDDITSWDDLMKFYKACAADGIYASQGGPWYPFFQSQGYSTTGGAPKGGELILYHTQDPEDLEFQYIGEWDAFREYCQEMKDLVDAGAWSSDVLNSSDERQTGLLTGRTASMSWNLGSCLTYGKQANEEHPDWNVTMVDPNKNLSKKVNSYINNGVAINANSKNKERAMMVLNEFYTNPDVYDLAMLGIEGKHWEAVGDDQYKVIDESGYGVASNCNWGWNNCTIQREEYLENRTALDDKYESIKDAFNNNIKEDHVYDGFNFDSSNVSTQFAAVEAAIDNYYNPLINGLVDDVDASIDAMNAAMDSAGIQDILDEMNRQAAEYVAEKEVK
;
A
#
# COMPACT_ATOMS: atom_id res chain seq x y z
N MET A 1 17.27 12.17 -20.29
CA MET A 1 16.05 11.40 -19.93
C MET A 1 15.27 12.12 -18.88
N CYS A 2 13.97 12.08 -18.96
CA CYS A 2 13.10 12.68 -17.95
C CYS A 2 12.38 11.56 -17.18
N ILE A 3 12.61 11.48 -15.87
CA ILE A 3 11.70 10.79 -14.97
C ILE A 3 10.68 11.84 -14.55
N ARG A 4 9.44 11.65 -14.93
CA ARG A 4 8.33 12.39 -14.35
C ARG A 4 7.64 11.54 -13.34
N ASP A 5 7.07 12.25 -12.39
CA ASP A 5 6.25 11.78 -11.33
C ASP A 5 6.99 10.94 -10.29
N ARG A 6 7.72 11.66 -9.47
CA ARG A 6 7.90 11.25 -8.08
C ARG A 6 6.82 11.91 -7.25
N ILE A 7 6.09 11.10 -6.53
CA ILE A 7 5.06 11.60 -5.63
C ILE A 7 5.74 12.17 -4.38
N GLY A 8 5.27 13.30 -3.91
CA GLY A 8 5.80 13.96 -2.73
C GLY A 8 6.54 15.25 -3.04
N ASP A 9 7.26 15.74 -2.06
CA ASP A 9 7.98 17.01 -2.16
C ASP A 9 9.49 16.76 -2.37
N ARG A 10 10.10 17.64 -3.17
CA ARG A 10 11.54 17.62 -3.39
C ARG A 10 12.28 17.99 -2.10
N THR A 11 13.12 17.10 -1.61
CA THR A 11 13.91 17.32 -0.40
C THR A 11 15.06 18.30 -0.65
N PRO A 12 15.59 18.97 0.41
CA PRO A 12 16.64 19.98 0.27
C PRO A 12 17.90 19.50 -0.45
N ASP A 13 18.34 18.27 -0.18
CA ASP A 13 19.58 17.72 -0.73
C ASP A 13 19.36 16.83 -1.97
N PHE A 14 18.14 16.79 -2.50
CA PHE A 14 17.81 15.98 -3.68
C PHE A 14 18.73 16.21 -4.86
N ASP A 15 19.00 17.47 -5.21
CA ASP A 15 19.84 17.82 -6.34
C ASP A 15 21.29 17.34 -6.18
N GLU A 16 21.83 17.39 -4.96
CA GLU A 16 23.19 16.91 -4.66
C GLU A 16 23.29 15.40 -4.78
N VAL A 17 22.28 14.68 -4.27
CA VAL A 17 22.19 13.21 -4.37
C VAL A 17 22.09 12.79 -5.84
N TYR A 18 21.17 13.42 -6.60
CA TYR A 18 20.94 13.07 -8.00
C TYR A 18 22.05 13.52 -8.94
N ALA A 19 22.86 14.53 -8.56
CA ALA A 19 24.08 14.83 -9.28
C ALA A 19 25.06 13.65 -9.23
N LYS A 20 25.24 13.00 -8.07
CA LYS A 20 26.08 11.82 -7.92
C LYS A 20 25.54 10.59 -8.68
N ILE A 21 24.23 10.36 -8.64
CA ILE A 21 23.60 9.31 -9.45
C ILE A 21 23.85 9.58 -10.94
N ASN A 22 23.69 10.81 -11.38
CA ASN A 22 23.92 11.19 -12.78
C ASN A 22 25.39 11.01 -13.22
N GLU A 23 26.37 11.24 -12.35
CA GLU A 23 27.77 10.93 -12.64
C GLU A 23 27.97 9.44 -12.98
N ILE A 24 27.35 8.53 -12.22
CA ILE A 24 27.40 7.09 -12.46
C ILE A 24 26.68 6.72 -13.77
N LEU A 25 25.48 7.28 -13.98
CA LEU A 25 24.68 7.01 -15.18
C LEU A 25 25.33 7.57 -16.46
N GLU A 26 26.01 8.72 -16.38
CA GLU A 26 26.78 9.27 -17.50
C GLU A 26 27.95 8.38 -17.86
N GLU A 27 28.68 7.88 -16.88
CA GLU A 27 29.82 6.97 -17.11
C GLU A 27 29.37 5.65 -17.72
N LYS A 28 28.34 5.02 -17.14
CA LYS A 28 27.89 3.67 -17.54
C LYS A 28 27.00 3.66 -18.77
N LEU A 29 26.08 4.62 -18.87
CA LEU A 29 24.98 4.60 -19.83
C LEU A 29 24.97 5.82 -20.78
N ASN A 30 25.88 6.77 -20.61
CA ASN A 30 25.90 8.03 -21.35
C ASN A 30 24.51 8.73 -21.32
N CYS A 31 23.93 8.85 -20.14
CA CYS A 31 22.67 9.55 -19.91
C CYS A 31 22.64 10.18 -18.52
N SER A 32 21.76 11.15 -18.35
CA SER A 32 21.43 11.76 -17.07
C SER A 32 19.91 11.82 -16.87
N LEU A 33 19.49 11.91 -15.63
CA LEU A 33 18.09 12.01 -15.23
C LEU A 33 17.74 13.46 -14.87
N ASN A 34 16.57 13.89 -15.31
CA ASN A 34 15.86 15.03 -14.77
C ASN A 34 14.60 14.53 -14.10
N VAL A 35 14.42 14.83 -12.80
CA VAL A 35 13.30 14.32 -12.00
C VAL A 35 12.35 15.46 -11.68
N GLU A 36 11.07 15.26 -11.99
CA GLU A 36 9.98 16.17 -11.63
C GLU A 36 9.08 15.51 -10.59
N PHE A 37 8.50 16.31 -9.71
CA PHE A 37 7.67 15.86 -8.61
C PHE A 37 6.22 16.29 -8.80
N LEU A 38 5.29 15.43 -8.39
CA LEU A 38 3.90 15.76 -8.12
C LEU A 38 3.67 15.68 -6.61
N SER A 39 3.14 16.75 -6.02
CA SER A 39 2.76 16.68 -4.60
C SER A 39 1.63 15.68 -4.37
N TRP A 40 1.54 15.15 -3.16
CA TRP A 40 0.46 14.23 -2.78
C TRP A 40 -0.94 14.79 -3.07
N GLY A 41 -1.16 16.09 -2.86
CA GLY A 41 -2.45 16.74 -3.12
C GLY A 41 -2.79 16.92 -4.60
N GLU A 42 -1.80 16.83 -5.49
CA GLU A 42 -1.98 17.05 -6.94
C GLU A 42 -1.95 15.77 -7.75
N HIS A 43 -1.43 14.70 -7.16
CA HIS A 43 -1.12 13.45 -7.82
C HIS A 43 -2.36 12.89 -8.57
N ASP A 44 -3.46 12.61 -7.89
CA ASP A 44 -4.66 12.01 -8.50
C ASP A 44 -5.21 12.82 -9.67
N THR A 45 -5.18 14.15 -9.57
CA THR A 45 -5.76 15.03 -10.60
C THR A 45 -4.84 15.26 -11.78
N LYS A 46 -3.53 15.26 -11.56
CA LYS A 46 -2.53 15.58 -12.60
C LYS A 46 -2.01 14.36 -13.33
N TYR A 47 -2.02 13.18 -12.70
CA TYR A 47 -1.43 11.97 -13.27
C TYR A 47 -2.01 11.65 -14.67
N SER A 48 -3.32 11.55 -14.78
CA SER A 48 -3.99 11.30 -16.06
C SER A 48 -3.76 12.39 -17.10
N LEU A 49 -3.52 13.64 -16.66
CA LEU A 49 -3.25 14.76 -17.55
C LEU A 49 -1.87 14.66 -18.22
N LEU A 50 -0.87 14.04 -17.57
CA LEU A 50 0.47 13.84 -18.14
C LEU A 50 0.40 13.04 -19.45
N PHE A 51 -0.44 12.01 -19.51
CA PHE A 51 -0.61 11.19 -20.71
C PHE A 51 -1.44 11.88 -21.79
N SER A 52 -2.47 12.62 -21.39
CA SER A 52 -3.35 13.32 -22.33
C SER A 52 -2.70 14.57 -22.93
N SER A 53 -1.79 15.23 -22.21
CA SER A 53 -1.05 16.42 -22.68
C SER A 53 0.11 16.08 -23.64
N GLN A 54 0.42 14.79 -23.85
CA GLN A 54 1.55 14.31 -24.64
C GLN A 54 2.89 14.91 -24.18
N GLU A 55 3.04 15.09 -22.87
CA GLU A 55 4.29 15.58 -22.30
C GLU A 55 5.43 14.58 -22.53
N ASP A 56 6.64 15.10 -22.72
CA ASP A 56 7.81 14.27 -23.06
C ASP A 56 8.49 13.80 -21.77
N PHE A 57 8.22 12.56 -21.35
CA PHE A 57 8.89 11.91 -20.25
C PHE A 57 9.10 10.43 -20.56
N ASP A 58 10.06 9.79 -19.88
CA ASP A 58 10.47 8.41 -20.15
C ASP A 58 9.96 7.43 -19.09
N LEU A 59 10.09 7.77 -17.81
CA LEU A 59 9.77 6.91 -16.67
C LEU A 59 8.74 7.58 -15.76
N ILE A 60 7.87 6.78 -15.16
CA ILE A 60 6.87 7.25 -14.21
C ILE A 60 6.63 6.19 -13.15
N PHE A 61 6.46 6.63 -11.89
CA PHE A 61 5.99 5.77 -10.81
C PHE A 61 4.54 5.35 -11.08
N THR A 62 4.20 4.12 -10.78
CA THR A 62 2.82 3.63 -10.85
C THR A 62 2.59 2.54 -9.82
N ALA A 63 1.33 2.26 -9.53
CA ALA A 63 0.93 1.23 -8.60
C ALA A 63 -0.45 0.71 -8.97
N SER A 64 -0.71 -0.55 -8.74
CA SER A 64 -2.04 -1.12 -8.85
C SER A 64 -3.01 -0.45 -7.86
N SER A 65 -3.68 -0.67 -7.09
CA SER A 65 -4.62 -0.18 -6.10
C SER A 65 -4.70 1.35 -5.87
N TRP A 66 -3.64 2.16 -6.07
CA TRP A 66 -3.63 3.57 -5.66
C TRP A 66 -2.95 4.56 -6.63
N CYS A 67 -2.26 4.09 -7.67
CA CYS A 67 -1.55 4.95 -8.62
C CYS A 67 -1.80 4.56 -10.08
N HIS A 68 -3.06 4.33 -10.43
CA HIS A 68 -3.62 4.30 -11.80
C HIS A 68 -2.99 3.30 -12.78
N TYR A 69 -2.38 2.18 -12.32
CA TYR A 69 -1.69 1.25 -13.21
C TYR A 69 -2.62 0.72 -14.31
N GLU A 70 -3.68 0.04 -13.93
CA GLU A 70 -4.63 -0.63 -14.85
C GLU A 70 -5.33 0.38 -15.75
N GLN A 71 -5.76 1.50 -15.17
CA GLN A 71 -6.41 2.57 -15.91
C GLN A 71 -5.49 3.15 -16.99
N THR A 72 -4.21 3.37 -16.65
CA THR A 72 -3.24 3.95 -17.60
C THR A 72 -2.89 2.97 -18.71
N VAL A 73 -2.80 1.66 -18.40
CA VAL A 73 -2.62 0.61 -19.41
C VAL A 73 -3.81 0.61 -20.38
N SER A 74 -5.03 0.63 -19.88
CA SER A 74 -6.24 0.62 -20.72
C SER A 74 -6.34 1.83 -21.66
N LEU A 75 -5.78 2.97 -21.26
CA LEU A 75 -5.67 4.19 -22.06
C LEU A 75 -4.45 4.21 -23.01
N GLY A 76 -3.62 3.15 -22.98
CA GLY A 76 -2.40 3.05 -23.80
C GLY A 76 -1.27 4.00 -23.36
N GLY A 77 -1.24 4.41 -22.10
CA GLY A 77 -0.23 5.34 -21.56
C GLY A 77 1.14 4.70 -21.31
N PHE A 78 1.20 3.40 -21.07
CA PHE A 78 2.45 2.67 -20.82
C PHE A 78 2.92 1.84 -22.01
N ALA A 79 4.23 1.71 -22.16
CA ALA A 79 4.85 0.87 -23.15
C ALA A 79 4.76 -0.61 -22.74
N PRO A 80 4.35 -1.52 -23.63
CA PRO A 80 4.44 -2.95 -23.37
C PRO A 80 5.91 -3.38 -23.27
N LEU A 81 6.20 -4.18 -22.25
CA LEU A 81 7.55 -4.70 -21.97
C LEU A 81 7.55 -6.21 -22.22
N SER A 82 8.09 -6.65 -23.37
CA SER A 82 8.24 -8.09 -23.59
C SER A 82 9.39 -8.65 -22.73
N GLU A 83 9.33 -9.92 -22.39
CA GLU A 83 10.42 -10.60 -21.69
C GLU A 83 11.76 -10.45 -22.38
N ASP A 84 11.80 -10.59 -23.73
CA ASP A 84 13.01 -10.41 -24.51
C ASP A 84 13.58 -8.99 -24.39
N PHE A 85 12.69 -7.98 -24.34
CA PHE A 85 13.08 -6.59 -24.13
C PHE A 85 13.67 -6.38 -22.72
N ILE A 86 13.02 -6.91 -21.68
CA ILE A 86 13.52 -6.80 -20.31
C ILE A 86 14.87 -7.51 -20.20
N LYS A 87 14.99 -8.76 -20.66
CA LYS A 87 16.22 -9.55 -20.64
C LYS A 87 17.37 -8.90 -21.44
N ALA A 88 17.05 -8.18 -22.50
CA ALA A 88 18.07 -7.50 -23.32
C ALA A 88 18.61 -6.22 -22.68
N TYR A 89 17.79 -5.46 -21.95
CA TYR A 89 18.15 -4.13 -21.45
C TYR A 89 18.20 -4.01 -19.91
N ALA A 90 17.65 -4.99 -19.20
CA ALA A 90 17.68 -5.09 -17.74
C ALA A 90 17.82 -6.56 -17.28
N PRO A 91 18.88 -7.26 -17.67
CA PRO A 91 19.05 -8.68 -17.36
C PRO A 91 19.11 -8.94 -15.84
N ASP A 92 19.72 -8.05 -15.07
CA ASP A 92 19.89 -8.24 -13.64
C ASP A 92 18.55 -8.11 -12.89
N ILE A 93 17.67 -7.20 -13.32
CA ILE A 93 16.30 -7.12 -12.79
C ILE A 93 15.55 -8.42 -13.07
N TRP A 94 15.66 -8.95 -14.29
CA TRP A 94 14.98 -10.18 -14.67
C TRP A 94 15.38 -11.38 -13.80
N GLU A 95 16.66 -11.43 -13.40
CA GLU A 95 17.18 -12.49 -12.54
C GLU A 95 16.76 -12.33 -11.06
N VAL A 96 16.63 -11.09 -10.60
CA VAL A 96 16.38 -10.79 -9.18
C VAL A 96 14.90 -10.80 -8.84
N VAL A 97 14.06 -10.22 -9.70
CA VAL A 97 12.62 -10.08 -9.44
C VAL A 97 11.92 -11.43 -9.59
N PRO A 98 11.14 -11.89 -8.58
CA PRO A 98 10.47 -13.19 -8.64
C PRO A 98 9.52 -13.32 -9.83
N GLU A 99 9.37 -14.55 -10.34
CA GLU A 99 8.41 -14.87 -11.42
C GLU A 99 6.99 -14.39 -11.08
N MET A 100 6.56 -14.57 -9.84
CA MET A 100 5.26 -14.10 -9.35
C MET A 100 5.05 -12.59 -9.53
N ALA A 101 6.10 -11.78 -9.31
CA ALA A 101 6.01 -10.34 -9.51
C ALA A 101 5.77 -9.95 -10.97
N TRP A 102 6.42 -10.68 -11.90
CA TRP A 102 6.20 -10.49 -13.32
C TRP A 102 4.81 -10.96 -13.76
N GLU A 103 4.28 -12.06 -13.18
CA GLU A 103 2.91 -12.51 -13.45
C GLU A 103 1.89 -11.47 -12.96
N GLN A 104 2.08 -10.90 -11.77
CA GLN A 104 1.21 -9.83 -11.25
C GLN A 104 1.24 -8.56 -12.12
N ALA A 105 2.38 -8.25 -12.75
CA ALA A 105 2.52 -7.07 -13.60
C ALA A 105 1.88 -7.23 -15.00
N LYS A 106 1.32 -8.40 -15.32
CA LYS A 106 0.67 -8.63 -16.61
C LYS A 106 -0.78 -8.14 -16.61
N ILE A 107 -1.13 -7.45 -17.68
CA ILE A 107 -2.51 -7.13 -18.08
C ILE A 107 -2.66 -7.70 -19.48
N ASP A 108 -3.68 -8.53 -19.72
CA ASP A 108 -3.88 -9.25 -20.99
C ASP A 108 -2.63 -10.02 -21.45
N GLY A 109 -1.92 -10.65 -20.50
CA GLY A 109 -0.69 -11.42 -20.76
C GLY A 109 0.54 -10.59 -21.11
N GLN A 110 0.48 -9.26 -21.01
CA GLN A 110 1.56 -8.33 -21.34
C GLN A 110 2.01 -7.53 -20.12
N ILE A 111 3.33 -7.45 -19.86
CA ILE A 111 3.91 -6.65 -18.78
C ILE A 111 3.94 -5.17 -19.19
N TYR A 112 3.58 -4.25 -18.26
CA TYR A 112 3.62 -2.81 -18.49
C TYR A 112 4.38 -2.02 -17.41
N MET A 113 4.76 -2.66 -16.30
CA MET A 113 5.62 -2.05 -15.28
C MET A 113 6.77 -2.97 -14.90
N VAL A 114 7.82 -2.41 -14.34
CA VAL A 114 8.80 -3.14 -13.53
C VAL A 114 8.28 -3.10 -12.09
N PRO A 115 7.85 -4.24 -11.52
CA PRO A 115 7.33 -4.29 -10.17
C PRO A 115 8.44 -4.09 -9.15
N ASN A 116 8.14 -3.66 -7.93
CA ASN A 116 9.12 -3.64 -6.85
C ASN A 116 9.38 -5.06 -6.33
N TYR A 117 10.50 -5.24 -5.62
CA TYR A 117 10.79 -6.46 -4.90
C TYR A 117 11.00 -6.14 -3.42
N ALA A 118 9.91 -5.90 -2.73
CA ALA A 118 9.89 -5.68 -1.29
C ALA A 118 9.12 -6.80 -0.60
N ASN A 119 9.62 -7.27 0.55
CA ASN A 119 8.90 -8.18 1.43
C ASN A 119 7.99 -7.35 2.36
N GLU A 120 6.88 -6.88 1.81
CA GLU A 120 5.86 -6.15 2.56
C GLU A 120 4.66 -7.06 2.83
N PHE A 121 4.03 -6.85 3.98
CA PHE A 121 2.83 -7.61 4.35
C PHE A 121 1.58 -6.79 4.06
N GLY A 122 0.57 -7.45 3.48
CA GLY A 122 -0.70 -6.83 3.13
C GLY A 122 -1.65 -6.60 4.32
N GLN A 123 -1.25 -6.97 5.54
CA GLN A 123 -2.06 -6.77 6.74
C GLN A 123 -1.79 -5.42 7.39
N GLU A 124 -2.86 -4.77 7.83
CA GLU A 124 -2.76 -3.60 8.69
C GLU A 124 -2.52 -4.01 10.15
N VAL A 125 -1.67 -3.22 10.81
CA VAL A 125 -1.46 -3.23 12.26
C VAL A 125 -1.85 -1.86 12.84
N LEU A 126 -1.80 -1.71 14.15
CA LEU A 126 -2.09 -0.41 14.76
C LEU A 126 -0.91 0.07 15.59
N ALA A 127 -0.62 1.38 15.49
CA ALA A 127 0.09 2.12 16.51
C ALA A 127 -0.91 2.62 17.55
N VAL A 128 -0.69 2.34 18.83
CA VAL A 128 -1.67 2.53 19.91
C VAL A 128 -1.04 3.21 21.11
N ARG A 129 -1.74 4.13 21.74
CA ARG A 129 -1.39 4.76 23.01
C ARG A 129 -1.24 3.71 24.11
N GLY A 130 0.01 3.35 24.48
CA GLY A 130 0.32 2.35 25.49
C GLY A 130 -0.09 2.75 26.89
N ASP A 131 -0.04 4.05 27.22
CA ASP A 131 -0.57 4.59 28.48
C ASP A 131 -2.07 4.34 28.67
N LEU A 132 -2.83 4.37 27.60
CA LEU A 132 -4.26 4.04 27.64
C LEU A 132 -4.47 2.52 27.73
N MET A 133 -3.67 1.71 27.05
CA MET A 133 -3.71 0.26 27.24
C MET A 133 -3.44 -0.12 28.70
N GLU A 134 -2.40 0.45 29.32
CA GLU A 134 -2.10 0.24 30.74
C GLU A 134 -3.28 0.70 31.64
N LYS A 135 -3.84 1.88 31.38
CA LYS A 135 -5.00 2.41 32.10
C LYS A 135 -6.18 1.47 32.05
N TYR A 136 -6.40 0.78 30.93
CA TYR A 136 -7.53 -0.15 30.73
C TYR A 136 -7.17 -1.59 31.12
N GLY A 137 -5.96 -1.84 31.61
CA GLY A 137 -5.51 -3.16 32.03
C GLY A 137 -5.31 -4.15 30.88
N MET A 138 -4.87 -3.65 29.73
CA MET A 138 -4.62 -4.45 28.54
C MET A 138 -3.12 -4.57 28.27
N ASP A 139 -2.58 -5.79 28.28
CA ASP A 139 -1.15 -6.05 28.00
C ASP A 139 -0.85 -6.09 26.50
N ASP A 140 -1.80 -6.57 25.66
CA ASP A 140 -1.68 -6.63 24.20
C ASP A 140 -3.09 -6.58 23.56
N ILE A 141 -3.15 -6.32 22.26
CA ILE A 141 -4.36 -6.43 21.43
C ILE A 141 -4.05 -7.42 20.32
N THR A 142 -4.58 -8.63 20.39
CA THR A 142 -4.25 -9.77 19.52
C THR A 142 -5.44 -10.35 18.78
N SER A 143 -6.61 -9.76 18.97
CA SER A 143 -7.87 -10.17 18.35
C SER A 143 -8.75 -8.95 18.07
N TRP A 144 -9.74 -9.15 17.18
CA TRP A 144 -10.80 -8.17 16.95
C TRP A 144 -11.53 -7.77 18.25
N ASP A 145 -11.86 -8.76 19.08
CA ASP A 145 -12.54 -8.52 20.35
C ASP A 145 -11.71 -7.64 21.30
N ASP A 146 -10.39 -7.82 21.34
CA ASP A 146 -9.52 -6.98 22.17
C ASP A 146 -9.48 -5.54 21.63
N LEU A 147 -9.42 -5.36 20.30
CA LEU A 147 -9.49 -4.04 19.68
C LEU A 147 -10.80 -3.33 20.03
N MET A 148 -11.91 -4.04 19.93
CA MET A 148 -13.24 -3.48 20.27
C MET A 148 -13.37 -3.14 21.77
N LYS A 149 -12.76 -3.93 22.66
CA LYS A 149 -12.68 -3.57 24.11
C LYS A 149 -11.89 -2.28 24.31
N PHE A 150 -10.76 -2.10 23.62
CA PHE A 150 -9.95 -0.89 23.70
C PHE A 150 -10.74 0.31 23.17
N TYR A 151 -11.40 0.21 22.03
CA TYR A 151 -12.18 1.29 21.43
C TYR A 151 -13.36 1.71 22.33
N LYS A 152 -14.08 0.74 22.88
CA LYS A 152 -15.18 1.00 23.85
C LYS A 152 -14.68 1.69 25.13
N ALA A 153 -13.48 1.31 25.61
CA ALA A 153 -12.87 1.95 26.79
C ALA A 153 -12.44 3.40 26.49
N CYS A 154 -11.84 3.66 25.32
CA CYS A 154 -11.53 5.02 24.89
C CYS A 154 -12.79 5.90 24.80
N ALA A 155 -13.84 5.41 24.13
CA ALA A 155 -15.10 6.13 24.01
C ALA A 155 -15.74 6.46 25.37
N ALA A 156 -15.72 5.50 26.31
CA ALA A 156 -16.21 5.72 27.67
C ALA A 156 -15.46 6.80 28.43
N ASP A 157 -14.19 7.02 28.11
CA ASP A 157 -13.36 8.09 28.68
C ASP A 157 -13.45 9.41 27.89
N GLY A 158 -14.24 9.46 26.81
CA GLY A 158 -14.36 10.62 25.93
C GLY A 158 -13.12 10.86 25.06
N ILE A 159 -12.37 9.80 24.76
CA ILE A 159 -11.18 9.82 23.92
C ILE A 159 -11.54 9.17 22.58
N TYR A 160 -11.23 9.82 21.45
CA TYR A 160 -11.39 9.19 20.16
C TYR A 160 -10.43 8.00 20.04
N ALA A 161 -10.98 6.82 19.75
CA ALA A 161 -10.19 5.61 19.60
C ALA A 161 -9.35 5.63 18.32
N SER A 162 -9.95 6.09 17.21
CA SER A 162 -9.35 6.18 15.86
C SER A 162 -9.94 7.34 15.07
N GLN A 163 -9.48 7.53 13.83
CA GLN A 163 -10.07 8.50 12.90
C GLN A 163 -11.35 7.98 12.23
N GLY A 164 -11.67 6.68 12.34
CA GLY A 164 -12.84 6.07 11.73
C GLY A 164 -12.90 4.57 11.99
N GLY A 165 -13.84 3.89 11.37
CA GLY A 165 -14.03 2.44 11.52
C GLY A 165 -12.85 1.64 10.95
N PRO A 166 -12.34 0.63 11.69
CA PRO A 166 -11.19 -0.18 11.30
C PRO A 166 -11.60 -1.33 10.36
N TRP A 167 -12.08 -1.02 9.15
CA TRP A 167 -12.63 -2.00 8.22
C TRP A 167 -11.58 -3.03 7.75
N TYR A 168 -10.35 -2.59 7.41
CA TYR A 168 -9.28 -3.49 7.00
C TYR A 168 -8.93 -4.54 8.08
N PRO A 169 -8.62 -4.15 9.32
CA PRO A 169 -8.43 -5.14 10.39
C PRO A 169 -9.62 -6.07 10.58
N PHE A 170 -10.86 -5.60 10.34
CA PHE A 170 -12.04 -6.43 10.49
C PHE A 170 -12.13 -7.53 9.44
N PHE A 171 -12.18 -7.20 8.14
CA PHE A 171 -12.36 -8.26 7.14
C PHE A 171 -11.16 -9.23 7.11
N GLN A 172 -9.95 -8.73 7.41
CA GLN A 172 -8.79 -9.58 7.61
C GLN A 172 -8.97 -10.52 8.80
N SER A 173 -9.63 -10.08 9.90
CA SER A 173 -9.95 -10.94 11.04
C SER A 173 -10.94 -12.06 10.69
N GLN A 174 -11.76 -11.85 9.68
CA GLN A 174 -12.68 -12.83 9.13
C GLN A 174 -12.00 -13.79 8.11
N GLY A 175 -10.70 -13.61 7.84
CA GLY A 175 -9.95 -14.44 6.91
C GLY A 175 -10.10 -14.05 5.44
N TYR A 176 -10.41 -12.79 5.15
CA TYR A 176 -10.59 -12.29 3.79
C TYR A 176 -9.49 -11.32 3.36
N SER A 177 -9.32 -11.18 2.06
CA SER A 177 -8.40 -10.24 1.43
C SER A 177 -8.99 -9.65 0.15
N THR A 178 -8.36 -8.60 -0.35
CA THR A 178 -8.67 -7.93 -1.61
C THR A 178 -7.75 -8.39 -2.73
N THR A 179 -8.11 -8.10 -3.98
CA THR A 179 -7.23 -8.28 -5.15
C THR A 179 -6.94 -6.95 -5.83
N GLY A 180 -5.82 -6.87 -6.54
CA GLY A 180 -5.51 -5.73 -7.40
C GLY A 180 -6.55 -5.54 -8.50
N GLY A 181 -6.73 -4.31 -8.97
CA GLY A 181 -7.66 -3.96 -10.04
C GLY A 181 -9.14 -3.88 -9.62
N ALA A 182 -9.50 -4.20 -8.38
CA ALA A 182 -10.87 -4.09 -7.89
C ALA A 182 -11.27 -2.63 -7.55
N PRO A 183 -12.59 -2.28 -7.52
CA PRO A 183 -13.03 -0.91 -7.29
C PRO A 183 -12.48 -0.32 -5.98
N LYS A 184 -11.91 0.89 -6.04
CA LYS A 184 -11.35 1.65 -4.90
C LYS A 184 -10.64 0.78 -3.85
N GLY A 185 -9.65 0.00 -4.28
CA GLY A 185 -8.83 -0.82 -3.39
C GLY A 185 -9.40 -2.20 -3.03
N GLY A 186 -10.53 -2.59 -3.60
CA GLY A 186 -11.06 -3.95 -3.49
C GLY A 186 -11.91 -4.25 -2.26
N GLU A 187 -12.23 -3.26 -1.46
CA GLU A 187 -12.91 -3.43 -0.17
C GLU A 187 -14.37 -3.90 -0.27
N LEU A 188 -14.97 -3.82 -1.45
CA LEU A 188 -16.35 -4.26 -1.72
C LEU A 188 -16.46 -5.72 -2.16
N ILE A 189 -15.39 -6.26 -2.74
CA ILE A 189 -15.34 -7.62 -3.27
C ILE A 189 -14.11 -8.31 -2.71
N LEU A 190 -14.33 -9.33 -1.91
CA LEU A 190 -13.30 -10.02 -1.15
C LEU A 190 -13.25 -11.51 -1.51
N TYR A 191 -12.10 -12.13 -1.28
CA TYR A 191 -11.94 -13.58 -1.36
C TYR A 191 -11.39 -14.16 -0.07
N HIS A 192 -11.69 -15.44 0.19
CA HIS A 192 -11.30 -16.11 1.42
C HIS A 192 -9.84 -16.58 1.36
N THR A 193 -9.03 -16.21 2.37
CA THR A 193 -7.59 -16.54 2.41
C THR A 193 -7.25 -17.73 3.31
N GLN A 194 -8.16 -18.14 4.20
CA GLN A 194 -7.92 -19.21 5.16
C GLN A 194 -8.46 -20.56 4.68
N ASP A 195 -9.33 -20.57 3.68
CA ASP A 195 -9.86 -21.78 3.04
C ASP A 195 -9.39 -21.85 1.58
N PRO A 196 -8.44 -22.74 1.24
CA PRO A 196 -7.92 -22.85 -0.12
C PRO A 196 -8.89 -23.49 -1.12
N GLU A 197 -10.03 -24.04 -0.64
CA GLU A 197 -11.08 -24.60 -1.51
C GLU A 197 -12.16 -23.56 -1.84
N ASP A 198 -12.26 -22.48 -1.06
CA ASP A 198 -13.17 -21.35 -1.32
C ASP A 198 -12.47 -20.32 -2.23
N LEU A 199 -12.68 -20.47 -3.54
CA LEU A 199 -12.10 -19.65 -4.59
C LEU A 199 -13.08 -18.62 -5.17
N GLU A 200 -14.21 -18.39 -4.51
CA GLU A 200 -15.22 -17.44 -4.99
C GLU A 200 -14.98 -16.03 -4.43
N PHE A 201 -14.95 -15.05 -5.32
CA PHE A 201 -15.04 -13.65 -4.91
C PHE A 201 -16.45 -13.32 -4.48
N GLN A 202 -16.59 -12.60 -3.38
CA GLN A 202 -17.87 -12.33 -2.74
C GLN A 202 -18.08 -10.82 -2.56
N TYR A 203 -19.28 -10.35 -2.85
CA TYR A 203 -19.70 -8.99 -2.55
C TYR A 203 -20.11 -8.86 -1.09
N ILE A 204 -19.54 -7.91 -0.36
CA ILE A 204 -19.73 -7.74 1.09
C ILE A 204 -21.15 -7.34 1.50
N GLY A 205 -21.92 -6.72 0.60
CA GLY A 205 -23.28 -6.26 0.89
C GLY A 205 -24.26 -7.38 1.27
N GLU A 206 -23.92 -8.63 0.97
CA GLU A 206 -24.68 -9.83 1.32
C GLU A 206 -24.17 -10.54 2.58
N TRP A 207 -23.10 -10.02 3.21
CA TRP A 207 -22.51 -10.65 4.39
C TRP A 207 -23.26 -10.30 5.67
N ASP A 208 -23.60 -11.31 6.47
CA ASP A 208 -24.05 -11.10 7.85
C ASP A 208 -22.96 -10.41 8.68
N ALA A 209 -21.69 -10.81 8.50
CA ALA A 209 -20.56 -10.20 9.20
C ALA A 209 -20.39 -8.70 8.88
N PHE A 210 -20.67 -8.27 7.66
CA PHE A 210 -20.65 -6.84 7.31
C PHE A 210 -21.75 -6.07 8.03
N ARG A 211 -22.94 -6.64 8.13
CA ARG A 211 -24.06 -6.08 8.90
C ARG A 211 -23.74 -5.94 10.40
N GLU A 212 -23.14 -6.99 10.98
CA GLU A 212 -22.71 -6.96 12.39
C GLU A 212 -21.63 -5.91 12.61
N TYR A 213 -20.66 -5.82 11.70
CA TYR A 213 -19.64 -4.76 11.73
C TYR A 213 -20.26 -3.36 11.69
N CYS A 214 -21.14 -3.08 10.73
CA CYS A 214 -21.78 -1.76 10.60
C CYS A 214 -22.58 -1.39 11.86
N GLN A 215 -23.25 -2.35 12.50
CA GLN A 215 -23.94 -2.12 13.75
C GLN A 215 -22.96 -1.81 14.89
N GLU A 216 -21.84 -2.54 14.99
CA GLU A 216 -20.82 -2.27 16.00
C GLU A 216 -20.17 -0.90 15.80
N MET A 217 -19.91 -0.49 14.54
CA MET A 217 -19.39 0.85 14.23
C MET A 217 -20.38 1.95 14.58
N LYS A 218 -21.67 1.73 14.32
CA LYS A 218 -22.71 2.66 14.74
C LYS A 218 -22.74 2.82 16.26
N ASP A 219 -22.72 1.74 17.00
CA ASP A 219 -22.72 1.77 18.46
C ASP A 219 -21.47 2.49 19.01
N LEU A 220 -20.31 2.32 18.37
CA LEU A 220 -19.05 2.97 18.72
C LEU A 220 -19.08 4.48 18.43
N VAL A 221 -19.55 4.91 17.26
CA VAL A 221 -19.62 6.34 16.94
C VAL A 221 -20.66 7.05 17.80
N ASP A 222 -21.77 6.41 18.09
CA ASP A 222 -22.82 6.95 19.03
C ASP A 222 -22.25 7.07 20.45
N ALA A 223 -21.29 6.21 20.84
CA ALA A 223 -20.56 6.33 22.10
C ALA A 223 -19.40 7.33 22.05
N GLY A 224 -19.07 7.91 20.90
CA GLY A 224 -18.01 8.91 20.74
C GLY A 224 -16.62 8.33 20.46
N ALA A 225 -16.53 7.15 19.86
CA ALA A 225 -15.24 6.52 19.52
C ALA A 225 -14.46 7.26 18.43
N TRP A 226 -15.12 8.02 17.58
CA TRP A 226 -14.53 8.96 16.61
C TRP A 226 -15.50 10.10 16.27
N SER A 227 -15.01 11.07 15.50
CA SER A 227 -15.80 12.22 15.09
C SER A 227 -16.87 11.84 14.06
N SER A 228 -18.09 12.36 14.22
CA SER A 228 -19.14 12.26 13.19
C SER A 228 -18.76 12.99 11.88
N ASP A 229 -17.72 13.80 11.89
CA ASP A 229 -17.24 14.61 10.76
C ASP A 229 -16.10 13.88 9.99
N VAL A 230 -15.82 12.61 10.31
CA VAL A 230 -14.68 11.87 9.75
C VAL A 230 -14.67 11.84 8.21
N LEU A 231 -15.82 11.76 7.56
CA LEU A 231 -15.93 11.73 6.08
C LEU A 231 -15.59 13.07 5.41
N ASN A 232 -15.62 14.17 6.17
CA ASN A 232 -15.28 15.51 5.69
C ASN A 232 -13.86 15.94 6.13
N SER A 233 -13.18 15.11 6.90
CA SER A 233 -11.83 15.40 7.38
C SER A 233 -10.82 15.31 6.24
N SER A 234 -9.99 16.33 6.09
CA SER A 234 -8.81 16.34 5.22
C SER A 234 -7.54 15.95 5.98
N ASP A 235 -7.66 15.52 7.24
CA ASP A 235 -6.51 15.11 8.03
C ASP A 235 -5.89 13.84 7.48
N GLU A 236 -4.59 13.84 7.37
CA GLU A 236 -3.84 12.63 7.04
C GLU A 236 -3.97 11.61 8.17
N ARG A 237 -3.82 10.32 7.84
CA ARG A 237 -4.08 9.16 8.71
C ARG A 237 -3.33 9.24 10.05
N GLN A 238 -2.09 9.75 10.06
CA GLN A 238 -1.26 9.87 11.26
C GLN A 238 -1.61 11.07 12.15
N THR A 239 -2.26 12.09 11.60
CA THR A 239 -2.49 13.39 12.29
C THR A 239 -3.23 13.20 13.61
N GLY A 240 -4.20 12.29 13.68
CA GLY A 240 -4.95 12.02 14.88
C GLY A 240 -4.06 11.53 16.02
N LEU A 241 -3.20 10.54 15.77
CA LEU A 241 -2.29 9.99 16.77
C LEU A 241 -1.23 11.02 17.20
N LEU A 242 -0.55 11.68 16.24
CA LEU A 242 0.51 12.64 16.52
C LEU A 242 0.03 13.85 17.34
N THR A 243 -1.19 14.29 17.13
CA THR A 243 -1.78 15.41 17.89
C THR A 243 -2.48 14.98 19.19
N GLY A 244 -2.52 13.68 19.49
CA GLY A 244 -3.23 13.13 20.65
C GLY A 244 -4.75 13.20 20.55
N ARG A 245 -5.28 13.49 19.37
CA ARG A 245 -6.73 13.52 19.14
C ARG A 245 -7.31 12.11 19.12
N THR A 246 -6.55 11.11 18.62
CA THR A 246 -6.94 9.72 18.63
C THR A 246 -6.00 8.86 19.47
N ALA A 247 -6.52 7.76 20.00
CA ALA A 247 -5.75 6.79 20.77
C ALA A 247 -4.97 5.79 19.91
N SER A 248 -5.33 5.66 18.64
CA SER A 248 -4.70 4.74 17.72
C SER A 248 -4.70 5.24 16.28
N MET A 249 -3.86 4.61 15.48
CA MET A 249 -3.77 4.74 14.02
C MET A 249 -3.55 3.34 13.44
N SER A 250 -4.33 2.97 12.41
CA SER A 250 -4.16 1.72 11.67
C SER A 250 -3.42 2.01 10.36
N TRP A 251 -2.39 1.23 10.04
CA TRP A 251 -1.66 1.28 8.78
C TRP A 251 -0.75 0.05 8.61
N ASN A 252 0.10 0.08 7.54
CA ASN A 252 1.15 -0.91 7.38
C ASN A 252 2.18 -0.88 8.51
N LEU A 253 2.93 -1.96 8.65
CA LEU A 253 3.87 -2.17 9.73
C LEU A 253 4.93 -1.05 9.84
N GLY A 254 5.52 -0.63 8.70
CA GLY A 254 6.55 0.41 8.66
C GLY A 254 6.02 1.79 9.05
N SER A 255 4.83 2.18 8.54
CA SER A 255 4.21 3.46 8.90
C SER A 255 3.84 3.54 10.37
N CYS A 256 3.33 2.43 10.97
CA CYS A 256 3.04 2.39 12.40
C CYS A 256 4.30 2.54 13.25
N LEU A 257 5.45 1.98 12.83
CA LEU A 257 6.72 2.21 13.50
C LEU A 257 7.14 3.69 13.42
N THR A 258 7.15 4.25 12.20
CA THR A 258 7.61 5.63 11.95
C THR A 258 6.82 6.64 12.78
N TYR A 259 5.51 6.62 12.69
CA TYR A 259 4.66 7.58 13.41
C TYR A 259 4.53 7.26 14.90
N GLY A 260 4.69 5.99 15.30
CA GLY A 260 4.80 5.60 16.70
C GLY A 260 6.08 6.15 17.36
N LYS A 261 7.23 6.11 16.66
CA LYS A 261 8.48 6.76 17.12
C LYS A 261 8.29 8.26 17.24
N GLN A 262 7.78 8.93 16.22
CA GLN A 262 7.52 10.36 16.26
C GLN A 262 6.62 10.75 17.44
N ALA A 263 5.52 10.02 17.65
CA ALA A 263 4.63 10.28 18.77
C ALA A 263 5.32 10.10 20.13
N ASN A 264 6.20 9.09 20.28
CA ASN A 264 6.97 8.88 21.50
C ASN A 264 8.09 9.92 21.73
N GLU A 265 8.65 10.49 20.68
CA GLU A 265 9.61 11.60 20.78
C GLU A 265 8.93 12.88 21.28
N GLU A 266 7.76 13.21 20.73
CA GLU A 266 7.00 14.40 21.12
C GLU A 266 6.29 14.23 22.47
N HIS A 267 5.84 13.01 22.78
CA HIS A 267 5.05 12.66 23.95
C HIS A 267 5.53 11.33 24.59
N PRO A 268 6.67 11.33 25.28
CA PRO A 268 7.25 10.10 25.86
C PRO A 268 6.33 9.39 26.88
N ASP A 269 5.42 10.12 27.50
CA ASP A 269 4.45 9.60 28.48
C ASP A 269 3.30 8.80 27.82
N TRP A 270 3.12 8.91 26.51
CA TRP A 270 2.11 8.10 25.81
C TRP A 270 2.55 6.66 25.63
N ASN A 271 3.85 6.41 25.60
CA ASN A 271 4.43 5.07 25.44
C ASN A 271 3.77 4.31 24.28
N VAL A 272 3.66 4.98 23.13
CA VAL A 272 3.01 4.39 21.94
C VAL A 272 3.69 3.07 21.60
N THR A 273 2.87 2.04 21.40
CA THR A 273 3.29 0.69 21.04
C THR A 273 2.57 0.22 19.77
N MET A 274 2.93 -0.94 19.26
CA MET A 274 2.28 -1.55 18.10
C MET A 274 1.51 -2.79 18.51
N VAL A 275 0.39 -3.06 17.85
CA VAL A 275 -0.44 -4.25 18.07
C VAL A 275 -0.91 -4.84 16.75
N ASP A 276 -1.10 -6.16 16.72
CA ASP A 276 -1.65 -6.91 15.59
C ASP A 276 -2.93 -7.63 16.02
N PRO A 277 -4.12 -7.08 15.75
CA PRO A 277 -5.38 -7.74 16.10
C PRO A 277 -5.63 -9.04 15.32
N ASN A 278 -4.82 -9.32 14.31
CA ASN A 278 -4.88 -10.50 13.47
C ASN A 278 -3.67 -11.45 13.69
N LYS A 279 -3.02 -11.36 14.84
CA LYS A 279 -1.77 -12.05 15.18
C LYS A 279 -1.79 -13.55 14.92
N ASN A 280 -2.92 -14.19 15.12
CA ASN A 280 -3.07 -15.64 15.03
C ASN A 280 -3.51 -16.15 13.64
N LEU A 281 -3.71 -15.23 12.68
CA LEU A 281 -4.11 -15.60 11.33
C LEU A 281 -2.90 -15.73 10.42
N SER A 282 -3.07 -16.51 9.35
CA SER A 282 -2.07 -16.59 8.28
C SER A 282 -1.87 -15.22 7.65
N LYS A 283 -0.62 -14.92 7.30
CA LYS A 283 -0.24 -13.65 6.70
C LYS A 283 -0.07 -13.82 5.19
N LYS A 284 -0.30 -12.73 4.47
CA LYS A 284 -0.12 -12.64 3.03
C LYS A 284 0.95 -11.60 2.73
N VAL A 285 1.84 -11.92 1.80
CA VAL A 285 2.76 -10.93 1.22
C VAL A 285 1.95 -9.96 0.36
N ASN A 286 2.28 -8.67 0.44
CA ASN A 286 1.65 -7.65 -0.39
C ASN A 286 1.94 -7.88 -1.87
N SER A 287 1.07 -7.40 -2.75
CA SER A 287 1.30 -7.51 -4.19
C SER A 287 2.57 -6.73 -4.60
N TYR A 288 3.42 -7.35 -5.41
CA TYR A 288 4.63 -6.72 -5.95
C TYR A 288 4.34 -5.53 -6.87
N ILE A 289 3.12 -5.44 -7.41
CA ILE A 289 2.66 -4.30 -8.22
C ILE A 289 2.01 -3.19 -7.40
N ASN A 290 2.02 -3.32 -6.07
CA ASN A 290 1.58 -2.24 -5.18
C ASN A 290 2.45 -0.99 -5.30
N ASN A 291 3.66 -1.15 -5.84
CA ASN A 291 4.56 -0.08 -6.27
C ASN A 291 5.40 -0.57 -7.45
N GLY A 292 5.75 0.33 -8.36
CA GLY A 292 6.61 -0.01 -9.49
C GLY A 292 6.88 1.20 -10.37
N VAL A 293 7.57 0.96 -11.48
CA VAL A 293 7.89 2.01 -12.45
C VAL A 293 7.54 1.53 -13.85
N ALA A 294 6.83 2.37 -14.58
CA ALA A 294 6.46 2.14 -15.98
C ALA A 294 7.23 3.04 -16.93
N ILE A 295 7.32 2.60 -18.19
CA ILE A 295 7.87 3.40 -19.29
C ILE A 295 6.71 4.00 -20.08
N ASN A 296 6.75 5.32 -20.33
CA ASN A 296 5.76 6.02 -21.15
C ASN A 296 5.68 5.40 -22.55
N ALA A 297 4.47 5.10 -23.03
CA ALA A 297 4.25 4.56 -24.37
C ALA A 297 4.90 5.41 -25.49
N ASN A 298 4.93 6.74 -25.32
CA ASN A 298 5.48 7.71 -26.28
C ASN A 298 6.98 7.98 -26.08
N SER A 299 7.63 7.39 -25.08
CA SER A 299 9.08 7.56 -24.88
C SER A 299 9.86 7.12 -26.12
N LYS A 300 10.84 7.93 -26.48
CA LYS A 300 11.79 7.65 -27.58
C LYS A 300 13.07 6.96 -27.07
N ASN A 301 13.16 6.75 -25.76
CA ASN A 301 14.36 6.26 -25.08
C ASN A 301 14.07 4.97 -24.26
N LYS A 302 13.11 4.14 -24.70
CA LYS A 302 12.62 2.99 -23.93
C LYS A 302 13.73 2.03 -23.49
N GLU A 303 14.67 1.73 -24.39
CA GLU A 303 15.82 0.87 -24.11
C GLU A 303 16.72 1.50 -23.03
N ARG A 304 16.97 2.78 -23.15
CA ARG A 304 17.79 3.51 -22.17
C ARG A 304 17.07 3.63 -20.82
N ALA A 305 15.76 3.84 -20.84
CA ALA A 305 14.93 3.87 -19.65
C ALA A 305 15.01 2.55 -18.89
N MET A 306 14.94 1.42 -19.60
CA MET A 306 15.06 0.10 -19.02
C MET A 306 16.45 -0.15 -18.43
N MET A 307 17.54 0.27 -19.12
CA MET A 307 18.90 0.20 -18.57
C MET A 307 19.07 1.04 -17.29
N VAL A 308 18.44 2.21 -17.22
CA VAL A 308 18.46 3.04 -16.01
C VAL A 308 17.75 2.35 -14.86
N LEU A 309 16.59 1.72 -15.10
CA LEU A 309 15.93 0.92 -14.06
C LEU A 309 16.83 -0.21 -13.59
N ASN A 310 17.56 -0.88 -14.47
CA ASN A 310 18.51 -1.93 -14.07
C ASN A 310 19.54 -1.40 -13.06
N GLU A 311 20.12 -0.20 -13.30
CA GLU A 311 21.06 0.42 -12.35
C GLU A 311 20.36 0.77 -11.01
N PHE A 312 19.14 1.30 -11.02
CA PHE A 312 18.43 1.64 -9.80
C PHE A 312 18.04 0.42 -8.94
N TYR A 313 17.74 -0.71 -9.58
CA TYR A 313 17.34 -1.92 -8.88
C TYR A 313 18.50 -2.79 -8.40
N THR A 314 19.65 -2.75 -9.10
CA THR A 314 20.67 -3.81 -8.93
C THR A 314 22.08 -3.30 -8.70
N ASN A 315 22.35 -2.02 -8.95
CA ASN A 315 23.64 -1.41 -8.65
C ASN A 315 23.63 -0.84 -7.22
N PRO A 316 24.38 -1.44 -6.25
CA PRO A 316 24.34 -0.97 -4.86
C PRO A 316 24.72 0.51 -4.70
N ASP A 317 25.64 1.05 -5.49
CA ASP A 317 26.06 2.45 -5.40
C ASP A 317 24.92 3.41 -5.80
N VAL A 318 24.14 3.07 -6.83
CA VAL A 318 22.98 3.85 -7.28
C VAL A 318 21.83 3.66 -6.30
N TYR A 319 21.62 2.42 -5.86
CA TYR A 319 20.55 2.06 -4.92
C TYR A 319 20.71 2.79 -3.59
N ASP A 320 21.90 2.70 -2.97
CA ASP A 320 22.19 3.35 -1.69
C ASP A 320 22.05 4.89 -1.81
N LEU A 321 22.55 5.50 -2.90
CA LEU A 321 22.33 6.92 -3.16
C LEU A 321 20.85 7.27 -3.27
N ALA A 322 20.08 6.49 -4.03
CA ALA A 322 18.66 6.74 -4.24
C ALA A 322 17.82 6.53 -2.98
N MET A 323 18.16 5.53 -2.16
CA MET A 323 17.40 5.17 -0.96
C MET A 323 17.86 5.95 0.27
N LEU A 324 19.17 6.05 0.50
CA LEU A 324 19.76 6.57 1.74
C LEU A 324 20.41 7.94 1.58
N GLY A 325 20.71 8.35 0.32
CA GLY A 325 21.46 9.56 0.04
C GLY A 325 22.98 9.37 0.11
N ILE A 326 23.71 10.41 0.49
CA ILE A 326 25.17 10.47 0.45
C ILE A 326 25.77 9.88 1.74
N GLU A 327 26.57 8.81 1.60
CA GLU A 327 27.34 8.26 2.72
C GLU A 327 28.28 9.32 3.30
N GLY A 328 28.38 9.34 4.62
CA GLY A 328 29.15 10.33 5.39
C GLY A 328 28.43 11.67 5.59
N LYS A 329 27.28 11.88 4.93
CA LYS A 329 26.42 13.07 5.13
C LYS A 329 25.06 12.68 5.71
N HIS A 330 24.33 11.78 5.04
CA HIS A 330 23.00 11.37 5.46
C HIS A 330 23.02 10.08 6.27
N TRP A 331 23.95 9.20 5.97
CA TRP A 331 24.12 7.91 6.61
C TRP A 331 25.57 7.46 6.64
N GLU A 332 25.87 6.42 7.42
CA GLU A 332 27.15 5.70 7.43
C GLU A 332 26.92 4.20 7.41
N ALA A 333 27.79 3.45 6.73
CA ALA A 333 27.71 2.01 6.67
C ALA A 333 28.09 1.37 8.03
N VAL A 334 27.34 0.34 8.43
CA VAL A 334 27.61 -0.50 9.59
C VAL A 334 27.75 -1.94 9.13
N GLY A 335 28.98 -2.41 8.94
CA GLY A 335 29.24 -3.69 8.28
C GLY A 335 28.86 -3.65 6.80
N ASP A 336 28.51 -4.81 6.24
CA ASP A 336 28.22 -4.96 4.81
C ASP A 336 26.76 -4.71 4.44
N ASP A 337 25.84 -4.90 5.40
CA ASP A 337 24.39 -5.00 5.18
C ASP A 337 23.53 -4.04 6.01
N GLN A 338 24.16 -3.20 6.87
CA GLN A 338 23.45 -2.25 7.71
C GLN A 338 23.90 -0.82 7.44
N TYR A 339 23.05 0.14 7.82
CA TYR A 339 23.35 1.57 7.83
C TYR A 339 22.91 2.21 9.14
N LYS A 340 23.57 3.32 9.50
CA LYS A 340 23.15 4.19 10.60
C LYS A 340 22.87 5.58 10.04
N VAL A 341 21.74 6.15 10.42
CA VAL A 341 21.37 7.52 10.06
C VAL A 341 22.29 8.51 10.74
N ILE A 342 22.81 9.48 9.99
CA ILE A 342 23.56 10.65 10.48
C ILE A 342 22.62 11.85 10.53
N ASP A 343 21.99 12.19 9.39
CA ASP A 343 21.07 13.31 9.25
C ASP A 343 20.15 13.07 8.06
N GLU A 344 18.87 12.84 8.31
CA GLU A 344 17.86 12.65 7.28
C GLU A 344 17.05 13.91 6.95
N SER A 345 17.34 15.05 7.59
CA SER A 345 16.60 16.29 7.38
C SER A 345 16.71 16.83 5.94
N GLY A 346 17.81 16.51 5.26
CA GLY A 346 18.04 16.89 3.86
C GLY A 346 17.64 15.82 2.86
N TYR A 347 17.74 14.55 3.22
CA TYR A 347 17.42 13.40 2.40
C TYR A 347 17.32 12.13 3.28
N GLY A 348 16.27 11.36 3.17
CA GLY A 348 16.06 10.15 3.98
C GLY A 348 15.30 9.08 3.25
N VAL A 349 15.24 7.89 3.83
CA VAL A 349 14.63 6.67 3.26
C VAL A 349 13.16 6.88 2.85
N ALA A 350 12.39 7.57 3.69
CA ALA A 350 10.98 7.85 3.41
C ALA A 350 10.76 8.99 2.41
N SER A 351 11.85 9.67 2.00
CA SER A 351 11.77 10.81 1.10
C SER A 351 11.66 10.38 -0.35
N ASN A 352 10.97 11.18 -1.16
CA ASN A 352 11.02 11.09 -2.62
C ASN A 352 10.42 9.83 -3.26
N CYS A 353 9.51 9.09 -2.62
CA CYS A 353 8.86 7.89 -3.19
C CYS A 353 9.83 6.88 -3.81
N ASN A 354 10.90 6.55 -3.10
CA ASN A 354 11.92 5.64 -3.61
C ASN A 354 11.47 4.17 -3.66
N TRP A 355 10.35 3.83 -3.06
CA TRP A 355 9.85 2.46 -3.00
C TRP A 355 9.38 1.88 -4.34
N GLY A 356 9.31 2.67 -5.41
CA GLY A 356 8.98 2.19 -6.75
C GLY A 356 10.02 1.22 -7.35
N TRP A 357 11.25 1.22 -6.83
CA TRP A 357 12.34 0.29 -7.22
C TRP A 357 12.98 -0.42 -6.05
N ASN A 358 12.22 -0.68 -4.99
CA ASN A 358 12.70 -1.49 -3.88
C ASN A 358 13.21 -2.85 -4.34
N ASN A 359 14.37 -3.23 -3.80
CA ASN A 359 14.96 -4.54 -3.96
C ASN A 359 15.48 -5.04 -2.62
N CYS A 360 14.74 -5.93 -1.98
CA CYS A 360 15.08 -6.45 -0.66
C CYS A 360 16.37 -7.29 -0.63
N THR A 361 16.92 -7.67 -1.79
CA THR A 361 18.16 -8.45 -1.85
C THR A 361 19.43 -7.62 -1.65
N ILE A 362 19.35 -6.31 -1.85
CA ILE A 362 20.47 -5.37 -1.66
C ILE A 362 20.15 -4.23 -0.70
N GLN A 363 18.91 -4.19 -0.20
CA GLN A 363 18.49 -3.18 0.77
C GLN A 363 19.24 -3.38 2.08
N ARG A 364 19.86 -2.29 2.58
CA ARG A 364 20.49 -2.29 3.90
C ARG A 364 19.44 -2.17 5.00
N GLU A 365 19.69 -2.82 6.13
CA GLU A 365 18.86 -2.69 7.34
C GLU A 365 19.37 -1.54 8.22
N GLU A 366 18.48 -0.81 8.87
CA GLU A 366 18.86 0.25 9.81
C GLU A 366 19.48 -0.34 11.08
N TYR A 367 20.71 0.08 11.40
CA TYR A 367 21.35 -0.23 12.67
C TYR A 367 20.88 0.75 13.75
N LEU A 368 20.15 0.26 14.71
CA LEU A 368 19.65 1.02 15.85
C LEU A 368 20.60 0.86 17.04
N GLU A 369 21.40 1.90 17.33
CA GLU A 369 22.33 1.92 18.48
C GLU A 369 21.57 1.85 19.82
N ASN A 370 20.38 2.47 19.88
CA ASN A 370 19.52 2.52 21.06
C ASN A 370 18.11 2.02 20.68
N ARG A 371 17.94 0.70 20.66
CA ARG A 371 16.63 0.11 20.42
C ARG A 371 15.65 0.48 21.53
N THR A 372 14.46 0.87 21.14
CA THR A 372 13.33 1.15 22.03
C THR A 372 12.43 -0.08 22.17
N ALA A 373 11.52 -0.05 23.15
CA ALA A 373 10.50 -1.09 23.26
C ALA A 373 9.59 -1.18 22.01
N LEU A 374 9.40 -0.05 21.31
CA LEU A 374 8.64 -0.02 20.07
C LEU A 374 9.37 -0.73 18.92
N ASP A 375 10.71 -0.56 18.81
CA ASP A 375 11.52 -1.30 17.83
C ASP A 375 11.48 -2.81 18.10
N ASP A 376 11.57 -3.22 19.38
CA ASP A 376 11.45 -4.64 19.74
C ASP A 376 10.07 -5.20 19.43
N LYS A 377 9.02 -4.41 19.59
CA LYS A 377 7.66 -4.81 19.26
C LYS A 377 7.47 -4.94 17.74
N TYR A 378 8.04 -4.01 16.95
CA TYR A 378 8.06 -4.07 15.51
C TYR A 378 8.71 -5.36 14.99
N GLU A 379 9.93 -5.67 15.47
CA GLU A 379 10.62 -6.90 15.06
C GLU A 379 9.82 -8.15 15.48
N SER A 380 9.23 -8.15 16.67
CA SER A 380 8.39 -9.26 17.12
C SER A 380 7.17 -9.49 16.22
N ILE A 381 6.54 -8.42 15.71
CA ILE A 381 5.42 -8.53 14.79
C ILE A 381 5.92 -8.98 13.41
N LYS A 382 7.03 -8.43 12.91
CA LYS A 382 7.68 -8.82 11.65
C LYS A 382 8.06 -10.30 11.65
N ASP A 383 8.66 -10.79 12.74
CA ASP A 383 9.00 -12.21 12.92
C ASP A 383 7.73 -13.09 12.95
N ALA A 384 6.69 -12.64 13.66
CA ALA A 384 5.41 -13.36 13.69
C ALA A 384 4.76 -13.43 12.29
N PHE A 385 4.86 -12.35 11.51
CA PHE A 385 4.40 -12.32 10.12
C PHE A 385 5.18 -13.34 9.28
N ASN A 386 6.51 -13.29 9.31
CA ASN A 386 7.37 -14.22 8.57
C ASN A 386 7.10 -15.69 8.92
N ASN A 387 6.83 -15.99 10.20
CA ASN A 387 6.55 -17.34 10.67
C ASN A 387 5.13 -17.83 10.32
N ASN A 388 4.22 -16.93 9.99
CA ASN A 388 2.81 -17.24 9.68
C ASN A 388 2.45 -17.01 8.21
N ILE A 389 3.43 -16.77 7.34
CA ILE A 389 3.19 -16.72 5.89
C ILE A 389 2.65 -18.08 5.47
N LYS A 390 1.45 -18.07 4.88
CA LYS A 390 0.93 -19.22 4.17
C LYS A 390 1.66 -19.33 2.84
N GLU A 391 1.90 -20.58 2.41
CA GLU A 391 2.30 -20.83 1.02
C GLU A 391 1.37 -20.09 0.06
N ASP A 392 1.89 -19.68 -1.08
CA ASP A 392 1.22 -18.81 -2.05
C ASP A 392 -0.26 -19.18 -2.23
N HIS A 393 -1.13 -18.26 -1.91
CA HIS A 393 -2.54 -18.41 -2.24
C HIS A 393 -2.68 -18.38 -3.76
N VAL A 394 -3.61 -19.19 -4.31
CA VAL A 394 -3.79 -19.27 -5.77
C VAL A 394 -3.98 -17.91 -6.43
N TYR A 395 -4.58 -16.94 -5.72
CA TYR A 395 -4.82 -15.57 -6.18
C TYR A 395 -3.71 -14.56 -5.88
N ASP A 396 -2.57 -14.97 -5.35
CA ASP A 396 -1.47 -14.02 -5.07
C ASP A 396 -0.90 -13.35 -6.33
N GLY A 397 -1.03 -14.00 -7.49
CA GLY A 397 -0.69 -13.41 -8.77
C GLY A 397 -1.89 -12.91 -9.60
N PHE A 398 -3.09 -12.97 -9.06
CA PHE A 398 -4.29 -12.55 -9.77
C PHE A 398 -4.48 -11.03 -9.67
N ASN A 399 -4.75 -10.40 -10.80
CA ASN A 399 -5.12 -8.99 -10.90
C ASN A 399 -6.34 -8.87 -11.82
N PHE A 400 -7.37 -8.16 -11.35
CA PHE A 400 -8.61 -8.03 -12.11
C PHE A 400 -8.48 -6.97 -13.21
N ASP A 401 -8.83 -7.34 -14.44
CA ASP A 401 -8.97 -6.41 -15.56
C ASP A 401 -10.41 -5.94 -15.69
N SER A 402 -10.66 -4.67 -15.39
CA SER A 402 -11.98 -4.06 -15.45
C SER A 402 -12.43 -3.62 -16.85
N SER A 403 -11.64 -3.86 -17.91
CA SER A 403 -11.91 -3.36 -19.28
C SER A 403 -13.28 -3.74 -19.81
N ASN A 404 -13.72 -4.98 -19.55
CA ASN A 404 -15.01 -5.50 -20.00
C ASN A 404 -16.21 -4.90 -19.26
N VAL A 405 -16.00 -4.33 -18.08
CA VAL A 405 -17.03 -3.79 -17.18
C VAL A 405 -16.73 -2.34 -16.76
N SER A 406 -15.97 -1.62 -17.55
CA SER A 406 -15.48 -0.27 -17.21
C SER A 406 -16.59 0.74 -16.90
N THR A 407 -17.75 0.62 -17.52
CA THR A 407 -18.91 1.48 -17.25
C THR A 407 -19.50 1.19 -15.87
N GLN A 408 -19.68 -0.07 -15.52
CA GLN A 408 -20.18 -0.52 -14.22
C GLN A 408 -19.14 -0.17 -13.13
N PHE A 409 -17.87 -0.39 -13.41
CA PHE A 409 -16.77 -0.07 -12.52
C PHE A 409 -16.81 1.40 -12.09
N ALA A 410 -16.85 2.34 -13.04
CA ALA A 410 -16.95 3.77 -12.74
C ALA A 410 -18.25 4.14 -12.00
N ALA A 411 -19.37 3.45 -12.28
CA ALA A 411 -20.62 3.70 -11.59
C ALA A 411 -20.61 3.21 -10.13
N VAL A 412 -19.98 2.05 -9.88
CA VAL A 412 -19.77 1.50 -8.52
C VAL A 412 -18.88 2.43 -7.72
N GLU A 413 -17.74 2.87 -8.27
CA GLU A 413 -16.84 3.81 -7.59
C GLU A 413 -17.53 5.12 -7.21
N ALA A 414 -18.38 5.65 -8.09
CA ALA A 414 -19.16 6.85 -7.78
C ALA A 414 -20.19 6.66 -6.66
N ALA A 415 -20.64 5.43 -6.40
CA ALA A 415 -21.60 5.12 -5.35
C ALA A 415 -20.95 4.91 -3.97
N ILE A 416 -19.66 4.54 -3.92
CA ILE A 416 -18.92 4.21 -2.68
C ILE A 416 -19.02 5.35 -1.65
N ASP A 417 -18.71 6.57 -2.05
CA ASP A 417 -18.64 7.71 -1.12
C ASP A 417 -19.99 8.02 -0.45
N ASN A 418 -21.09 7.73 -1.14
CA ASN A 418 -22.42 8.06 -0.65
C ASN A 418 -23.09 6.95 0.16
N TYR A 419 -22.73 5.68 -0.09
CA TYR A 419 -23.44 4.55 0.50
C TYR A 419 -22.55 3.66 1.36
N TYR A 420 -21.31 3.39 0.93
CA TYR A 420 -20.40 2.49 1.64
C TYR A 420 -19.64 3.20 2.75
N ASN A 421 -19.01 4.34 2.47
CA ASN A 421 -18.18 5.05 3.45
C ASN A 421 -18.94 5.46 4.73
N PRO A 422 -20.22 5.91 4.67
CA PRO A 422 -20.99 6.15 5.89
C PRO A 422 -21.23 4.88 6.72
N LEU A 423 -21.47 3.74 6.08
CA LEU A 423 -21.73 2.46 6.76
C LEU A 423 -20.51 1.97 7.54
N ILE A 424 -19.34 1.92 6.88
CA ILE A 424 -18.11 1.41 7.54
C ILE A 424 -17.63 2.31 8.68
N ASN A 425 -18.11 3.54 8.76
CA ASN A 425 -17.83 4.48 9.85
C ASN A 425 -18.98 4.64 10.83
N GLY A 426 -20.07 3.87 10.69
CA GLY A 426 -21.24 3.91 11.58
C GLY A 426 -22.06 5.20 11.50
N LEU A 427 -21.86 6.02 10.45
CA LEU A 427 -22.49 7.34 10.27
C LEU A 427 -23.84 7.24 9.56
N VAL A 428 -24.66 6.33 10.02
CA VAL A 428 -26.00 6.05 9.49
C VAL A 428 -27.03 6.02 10.62
N ASP A 429 -28.28 6.39 10.32
CA ASP A 429 -29.35 6.37 11.32
C ASP A 429 -29.88 4.94 11.57
N ASP A 430 -30.03 4.16 10.50
CA ASP A 430 -30.53 2.79 10.51
C ASP A 430 -29.62 1.93 9.63
N VAL A 431 -28.93 0.96 10.23
CA VAL A 431 -27.95 0.11 9.54
C VAL A 431 -28.61 -0.75 8.48
N ASP A 432 -29.74 -1.40 8.80
CA ASP A 432 -30.44 -2.30 7.87
C ASP A 432 -30.93 -1.54 6.64
N ALA A 433 -31.62 -0.41 6.86
CA ALA A 433 -32.10 0.43 5.78
C ALA A 433 -30.95 1.00 4.92
N SER A 434 -29.80 1.30 5.53
CA SER A 434 -28.63 1.84 4.83
C SER A 434 -27.90 0.77 4.02
N ILE A 435 -27.82 -0.47 4.51
CA ILE A 435 -27.29 -1.62 3.74
C ILE A 435 -28.23 -1.92 2.56
N ASP A 436 -29.54 -1.92 2.76
CA ASP A 436 -30.51 -2.11 1.69
C ASP A 436 -30.37 -1.02 0.61
N ALA A 437 -30.17 0.24 1.01
CA ALA A 437 -29.94 1.35 0.10
C ALA A 437 -28.60 1.22 -0.65
N MET A 438 -27.53 0.81 0.05
CA MET A 438 -26.23 0.50 -0.59
C MET A 438 -26.37 -0.60 -1.62
N ASN A 439 -27.00 -1.73 -1.26
CA ASN A 439 -27.19 -2.85 -2.18
C ASN A 439 -28.01 -2.43 -3.41
N ALA A 440 -29.10 -1.69 -3.25
CA ALA A 440 -29.89 -1.18 -4.37
C ALA A 440 -29.10 -0.22 -5.26
N ALA A 441 -28.21 0.61 -4.70
CA ALA A 441 -27.34 1.50 -5.48
C ALA A 441 -26.25 0.72 -6.24
N MET A 442 -25.62 -0.25 -5.58
CA MET A 442 -24.59 -1.11 -6.17
C MET A 442 -25.18 -2.02 -7.27
N ASP A 443 -26.36 -2.60 -7.06
CA ASP A 443 -27.09 -3.36 -8.08
C ASP A 443 -27.38 -2.49 -9.32
N SER A 444 -27.87 -1.26 -9.09
CA SER A 444 -28.15 -0.31 -10.17
C SER A 444 -26.89 0.12 -10.91
N ALA A 445 -25.74 0.14 -10.24
CA ALA A 445 -24.42 0.44 -10.79
C ALA A 445 -23.81 -0.76 -11.54
N GLY A 446 -24.31 -1.97 -11.32
CA GLY A 446 -23.86 -3.20 -11.98
C GLY A 446 -22.77 -3.94 -11.22
N ILE A 447 -22.81 -3.95 -9.89
CA ILE A 447 -21.84 -4.69 -9.05
C ILE A 447 -21.79 -6.17 -9.39
N GLN A 448 -22.95 -6.76 -9.75
CA GLN A 448 -23.02 -8.17 -10.14
C GLN A 448 -22.26 -8.45 -11.44
N ASP A 449 -22.31 -7.55 -12.43
CA ASP A 449 -21.55 -7.69 -13.67
C ASP A 449 -20.03 -7.69 -13.38
N ILE A 450 -19.58 -6.86 -12.42
CA ILE A 450 -18.18 -6.82 -11.98
C ILE A 450 -17.81 -8.12 -11.28
N LEU A 451 -18.64 -8.60 -10.35
CA LEU A 451 -18.41 -9.84 -9.61
C LEU A 451 -18.36 -11.05 -10.53
N ASP A 452 -19.30 -11.15 -11.49
CA ASP A 452 -19.34 -12.25 -12.47
C ASP A 452 -18.09 -12.24 -13.36
N GLU A 453 -17.67 -11.06 -13.82
CA GLU A 453 -16.45 -10.93 -14.63
C GLU A 453 -15.19 -11.24 -13.82
N MET A 454 -15.11 -10.80 -12.57
CA MET A 454 -13.98 -11.12 -11.67
C MET A 454 -13.88 -12.62 -11.42
N ASN A 455 -14.99 -13.29 -11.10
CA ASN A 455 -15.02 -14.73 -10.91
C ASN A 455 -14.70 -15.51 -12.20
N ARG A 456 -15.13 -15.01 -13.36
CA ARG A 456 -14.76 -15.59 -14.66
C ARG A 456 -13.24 -15.53 -14.89
N GLN A 457 -12.63 -14.35 -14.70
CA GLN A 457 -11.19 -14.17 -14.87
C GLN A 457 -10.40 -14.98 -13.85
N ALA A 458 -10.84 -15.02 -12.60
CA ALA A 458 -10.25 -15.82 -11.55
C ALA A 458 -10.24 -17.32 -11.88
N ALA A 459 -11.36 -17.85 -12.40
CA ALA A 459 -11.46 -19.24 -12.83
C ALA A 459 -10.52 -19.56 -14.00
N GLU A 460 -10.39 -18.66 -14.98
CA GLU A 460 -9.44 -18.79 -16.09
C GLU A 460 -8.00 -18.79 -15.58
N TYR A 461 -7.67 -17.87 -14.68
CA TYR A 461 -6.34 -17.77 -14.06
C TYR A 461 -5.94 -19.06 -13.30
N VAL A 462 -6.86 -19.63 -12.52
CA VAL A 462 -6.63 -20.91 -11.81
C VAL A 462 -6.40 -22.05 -12.80
N ALA A 463 -7.25 -22.15 -13.84
CA ALA A 463 -7.12 -23.19 -14.86
C ALA A 463 -5.78 -23.13 -15.62
N GLU A 464 -5.26 -21.95 -15.88
CA GLU A 464 -3.93 -21.78 -16.51
C GLU A 464 -2.78 -22.23 -15.61
N LYS A 465 -2.89 -22.05 -14.29
CA LYS A 465 -1.89 -22.53 -13.32
C LYS A 465 -1.87 -24.06 -13.18
N GLU A 466 -3.02 -24.71 -13.27
CA GLU A 466 -3.11 -26.19 -13.16
C GLU A 466 -2.52 -26.90 -14.40
N VAL A 467 -2.35 -26.21 -15.53
CA VAL A 467 -1.82 -26.77 -16.78
C VAL A 467 -0.28 -26.65 -16.84
N LYS A 468 0.34 -25.80 -16.02
CA LYS A 468 1.81 -25.61 -15.94
C LYS A 468 2.41 -26.56 -14.89
#